data_e111550ad91ffee8ff0dc4e57d189b69
#
_entry.id   e111550ad91ffee8ff0dc4e57d189b69
#
_cell.length_a   1.000
_cell.length_b   1.000
_cell.length_c   1.000
_cell.angle_alpha   90.00
_cell.angle_beta   90.00
_cell.angle_gamma   90.00
#
_symmetry.space_group_name_H-M   'P 1'
#
loop_
_entity.id
_entity.type
_entity.pdbx_description
1 polymer ?
#
loop_
_entity_poly.entity_id
_entity_poly.type
_entity_poly.pdbx_seq_one_letter_code
_entity_poly.pdbx_strand_id
1 'polypeptide(L)'
;MSRRCLVTGGGSGIGAGITRVLAGAGDRVAILGRRRAPLLATLAALPGRGRDCMALAADVTRKKSLAKAVATVGERFGGLDVVVANAGIGGPNGCALPGPDRWDEIVRTNLDGTFFTILAALPHLQDGGRIVVVSSVLGRFGVPGYTAYCASKHGLIGLVKALALELAPRGITVNAVCPGWVDTDMAKAGMELLAKGTKVSFRKARSRALAAVPIGRMLRPDEIGASVEWLCSPAAGGMTGQAISHCGGAVMW
;
A
#
# COMPACT_ATOMS: atom_id res chain seq x y z
N MET A 1 21.13 -4.86 11.26
CA MET A 1 20.61 -6.22 10.96
C MET A 1 19.60 -6.12 9.83
N SER A 2 19.55 -7.13 8.94
CA SER A 2 18.59 -7.23 7.84
C SER A 2 17.19 -7.51 8.42
N ARG A 3 16.20 -6.65 8.11
CA ARG A 3 14.81 -6.82 8.57
C ARG A 3 14.09 -7.84 7.70
N ARG A 4 13.13 -8.55 8.28
CA ARG A 4 12.26 -9.52 7.61
C ARG A 4 10.94 -8.85 7.29
N CYS A 5 10.73 -8.56 6.03
CA CYS A 5 9.63 -7.71 5.55
C CYS A 5 8.60 -8.52 4.75
N LEU A 6 7.33 -8.28 5.01
CA LEU A 6 6.19 -8.77 4.22
C LEU A 6 5.54 -7.59 3.49
N VAL A 7 5.38 -7.67 2.17
CA VAL A 7 4.71 -6.63 1.35
C VAL A 7 3.59 -7.26 0.54
N THR A 8 2.34 -6.85 0.79
CA THR A 8 1.22 -7.26 -0.07
C THR A 8 1.07 -6.34 -1.28
N GLY A 9 0.69 -6.89 -2.44
CA GLY A 9 0.66 -6.14 -3.69
C GLY A 9 2.04 -5.78 -4.23
N GLY A 10 3.09 -6.54 -3.86
CA GLY A 10 4.49 -6.25 -4.17
C GLY A 10 4.89 -6.42 -5.65
N GLY A 11 3.99 -6.89 -6.52
CA GLY A 11 4.30 -7.17 -7.92
C GLY A 11 4.11 -6.01 -8.89
N SER A 12 3.66 -4.83 -8.46
CA SER A 12 3.45 -3.68 -9.36
C SER A 12 3.35 -2.36 -8.59
N GLY A 13 3.45 -1.25 -9.30
CA GLY A 13 3.20 0.10 -8.80
C GLY A 13 3.94 0.41 -7.50
N ILE A 14 3.22 0.96 -6.52
CA ILE A 14 3.76 1.35 -5.21
C ILE A 14 4.40 0.15 -4.51
N GLY A 15 3.74 -1.01 -4.50
CA GLY A 15 4.27 -2.21 -3.83
C GLY A 15 5.60 -2.69 -4.41
N ALA A 16 5.78 -2.63 -5.73
CA ALA A 16 7.06 -2.93 -6.36
C ALA A 16 8.14 -1.90 -5.99
N GLY A 17 7.79 -0.60 -5.90
CA GLY A 17 8.68 0.46 -5.43
C GLY A 17 9.13 0.22 -3.99
N ILE A 18 8.18 -0.06 -3.09
CA ILE A 18 8.46 -0.42 -1.69
C ILE A 18 9.41 -1.62 -1.63
N THR A 19 9.14 -2.66 -2.41
CA THR A 19 9.96 -3.87 -2.45
C THR A 19 11.41 -3.56 -2.87
N ARG A 20 11.58 -2.74 -3.91
CA ARG A 20 12.93 -2.33 -4.37
C ARG A 20 13.69 -1.57 -3.30
N VAL A 21 13.05 -0.63 -2.63
CA VAL A 21 13.70 0.20 -1.61
C VAL A 21 14.10 -0.64 -0.40
N LEU A 22 13.20 -1.47 0.13
CA LEU A 22 13.50 -2.34 1.28
C LEU A 22 14.61 -3.35 0.94
N ALA A 23 14.52 -4.02 -0.21
CA ALA A 23 15.57 -4.94 -0.65
C ALA A 23 16.91 -4.23 -0.91
N GLY A 24 16.87 -3.01 -1.46
CA GLY A 24 18.06 -2.16 -1.65
C GLY A 24 18.70 -1.73 -0.34
N ALA A 25 17.94 -1.61 0.74
CA ALA A 25 18.44 -1.38 2.09
C ALA A 25 19.01 -2.65 2.77
N GLY A 26 19.01 -3.78 2.07
CA GLY A 26 19.53 -5.07 2.57
C GLY A 26 18.50 -5.90 3.34
N ASP A 27 17.24 -5.58 3.27
CA ASP A 27 16.18 -6.34 3.93
C ASP A 27 15.82 -7.62 3.16
N ARG A 28 15.37 -8.64 3.87
CA ARG A 28 14.74 -9.84 3.32
C ARG A 28 13.26 -9.55 3.07
N VAL A 29 12.83 -9.56 1.82
CA VAL A 29 11.46 -9.13 1.47
C VAL A 29 10.65 -10.28 0.87
N ALA A 30 9.55 -10.64 1.52
CA ALA A 30 8.53 -11.50 0.95
C ALA A 30 7.42 -10.65 0.33
N ILE A 31 7.09 -10.92 -0.94
CA ILE A 31 6.03 -10.20 -1.65
C ILE A 31 4.86 -11.11 -1.96
N LEU A 32 3.65 -10.62 -1.66
CA LEU A 32 2.40 -11.33 -1.95
C LEU A 32 1.59 -10.58 -3.01
N GLY A 33 0.86 -11.35 -3.81
CA GLY A 33 -0.10 -10.82 -4.79
C GLY A 33 -0.79 -11.93 -5.55
N ARG A 34 -1.89 -11.63 -6.23
CA ARG A 34 -2.70 -12.64 -6.93
C ARG A 34 -2.00 -13.27 -8.14
N ARG A 35 -1.21 -12.50 -8.86
CA ARG A 35 -0.57 -12.91 -10.11
C ARG A 35 0.91 -13.16 -9.89
N ARG A 36 1.35 -14.40 -10.17
CA ARG A 36 2.74 -14.82 -9.94
C ARG A 36 3.74 -14.09 -10.85
N ALA A 37 3.40 -13.90 -12.13
CA ALA A 37 4.34 -13.32 -13.09
C ALA A 37 4.82 -11.89 -12.72
N PRO A 38 3.97 -10.91 -12.34
CA PRO A 38 4.44 -9.62 -11.87
C PRO A 38 5.30 -9.68 -10.60
N LEU A 39 5.00 -10.62 -9.67
CA LEU A 39 5.83 -10.81 -8.48
C LEU A 39 7.24 -11.27 -8.85
N LEU A 40 7.35 -12.27 -9.73
CA LEU A 40 8.65 -12.76 -10.19
C LEU A 40 9.41 -11.70 -10.98
N ALA A 41 8.74 -10.91 -11.81
CA ALA A 41 9.35 -9.78 -12.51
C ALA A 41 9.92 -8.73 -11.54
N THR A 42 9.18 -8.41 -10.46
CA THR A 42 9.68 -7.51 -9.42
C THR A 42 10.95 -8.08 -8.77
N LEU A 43 10.96 -9.36 -8.37
CA LEU A 43 12.14 -9.97 -7.75
C LEU A 43 13.34 -10.02 -8.70
N ALA A 44 13.11 -10.33 -9.98
CA ALA A 44 14.17 -10.39 -10.98
C ALA A 44 14.85 -9.03 -11.22
N ALA A 45 14.12 -7.93 -10.99
CA ALA A 45 14.62 -6.56 -11.11
C ALA A 45 15.35 -6.04 -9.85
N LEU A 46 15.40 -6.83 -8.76
CA LEU A 46 16.09 -6.41 -7.55
C LEU A 46 17.61 -6.51 -7.67
N PRO A 47 18.38 -5.63 -7.02
CA PRO A 47 19.82 -5.77 -6.89
C PRO A 47 20.20 -7.16 -6.34
N GLY A 48 21.23 -7.78 -6.90
CA GLY A 48 21.67 -9.13 -6.50
C GLY A 48 20.62 -10.22 -6.76
N ARG A 49 19.64 -9.95 -7.62
CA ARG A 49 18.49 -10.83 -7.95
C ARG A 49 17.68 -11.27 -6.73
N GLY A 50 17.60 -10.42 -5.70
CA GLY A 50 16.77 -10.67 -4.53
C GLY A 50 17.08 -11.98 -3.80
N ARG A 51 18.36 -12.31 -3.57
CA ARG A 51 18.81 -13.61 -3.02
C ARG A 51 18.05 -14.08 -1.79
N ASP A 52 17.66 -13.13 -0.93
CA ASP A 52 16.91 -13.40 0.30
C ASP A 52 15.45 -12.94 0.22
N CYS A 53 14.95 -12.72 -1.00
CA CYS A 53 13.57 -12.33 -1.23
C CYS A 53 12.75 -13.50 -1.78
N MET A 54 11.44 -13.48 -1.52
CA MET A 54 10.54 -14.53 -2.02
C MET A 54 9.20 -13.96 -2.50
N ALA A 55 8.54 -14.69 -3.38
CA ALA A 55 7.23 -14.34 -3.92
C ALA A 55 6.25 -15.49 -3.73
N LEU A 56 5.09 -15.19 -3.19
CA LEU A 56 3.98 -16.15 -3.04
C LEU A 56 2.70 -15.59 -3.64
N ALA A 57 1.99 -16.42 -4.39
CA ALA A 57 0.68 -16.07 -4.90
C ALA A 57 -0.34 -16.16 -3.76
N ALA A 58 -0.99 -15.05 -3.43
CA ALA A 58 -2.06 -14.98 -2.43
C ALA A 58 -3.04 -13.86 -2.77
N ASP A 59 -4.32 -14.09 -2.48
CA ASP A 59 -5.37 -13.09 -2.56
C ASP A 59 -5.71 -12.62 -1.15
N VAL A 60 -5.53 -11.30 -0.90
CA VAL A 60 -5.79 -10.71 0.42
C VAL A 60 -7.26 -10.81 0.85
N THR A 61 -8.19 -11.01 -0.09
CA THR A 61 -9.61 -11.22 0.20
C THR A 61 -9.94 -12.66 0.65
N ARG A 62 -9.00 -13.57 0.52
CA ARG A 62 -9.14 -15.00 0.83
C ARG A 62 -8.43 -15.34 2.15
N LYS A 63 -9.07 -15.01 3.29
CA LYS A 63 -8.49 -15.09 4.64
C LYS A 63 -7.68 -16.37 4.91
N LYS A 64 -8.22 -17.58 4.60
CA LYS A 64 -7.52 -18.84 4.86
C LYS A 64 -6.25 -19.02 4.02
N SER A 65 -6.30 -18.74 2.72
CA SER A 65 -5.14 -18.87 1.84
C SER A 65 -4.08 -17.82 2.11
N LEU A 66 -4.50 -16.60 2.47
CA LEU A 66 -3.62 -15.53 2.90
C LEU A 66 -2.87 -15.92 4.18
N ALA A 67 -3.58 -16.42 5.20
CA ALA A 67 -2.96 -16.86 6.45
C ALA A 67 -1.92 -17.95 6.21
N LYS A 68 -2.20 -18.94 5.35
CA LYS A 68 -1.24 -19.98 4.96
C LYS A 68 0.01 -19.38 4.29
N ALA A 69 -0.17 -18.45 3.35
CA ALA A 69 0.96 -17.81 2.68
C ALA A 69 1.82 -17.00 3.64
N VAL A 70 1.20 -16.25 4.56
CA VAL A 70 1.92 -15.47 5.58
C VAL A 70 2.65 -16.38 6.58
N ALA A 71 2.04 -17.47 7.00
CA ALA A 71 2.69 -18.47 7.86
C ALA A 71 3.94 -19.05 7.18
N THR A 72 3.84 -19.42 5.89
CA THR A 72 5.00 -19.88 5.10
C THR A 72 6.15 -18.84 5.09
N VAL A 73 5.82 -17.55 4.99
CA VAL A 73 6.83 -16.48 5.09
C VAL A 73 7.43 -16.42 6.49
N GLY A 74 6.59 -16.43 7.52
CA GLY A 74 7.02 -16.39 8.93
C GLY A 74 7.97 -17.54 9.28
N GLU A 75 7.64 -18.74 8.87
CA GLU A 75 8.49 -19.93 9.05
C GLU A 75 9.82 -19.81 8.28
N ARG A 76 9.75 -19.44 6.99
CA ARG A 76 10.94 -19.29 6.13
C ARG A 76 11.92 -18.23 6.60
N PHE A 77 11.40 -17.13 7.16
CA PHE A 77 12.22 -16.03 7.65
C PHE A 77 12.56 -16.13 9.14
N GLY A 78 11.91 -17.01 9.88
CA GLY A 78 12.04 -17.11 11.35
C GLY A 78 11.39 -15.95 12.08
N GLY A 79 10.27 -15.44 11.54
CA GLY A 79 9.51 -14.30 12.04
C GLY A 79 9.45 -13.12 11.06
N LEU A 80 8.79 -12.05 11.47
CA LEU A 80 8.64 -10.80 10.70
C LEU A 80 9.02 -9.60 11.59
N ASP A 81 9.66 -8.61 10.99
CA ASP A 81 9.98 -7.32 11.64
C ASP A 81 9.11 -6.20 11.06
N VAL A 82 8.71 -6.33 9.79
CA VAL A 82 7.97 -5.31 9.05
C VAL A 82 6.82 -5.94 8.27
N VAL A 83 5.64 -5.34 8.37
CA VAL A 83 4.47 -5.68 7.55
C VAL A 83 3.99 -4.45 6.80
N VAL A 84 4.00 -4.53 5.47
CA VAL A 84 3.47 -3.48 4.59
C VAL A 84 2.19 -3.96 3.93
N ALA A 85 1.06 -3.49 4.43
CA ALA A 85 -0.26 -3.76 3.86
C ALA A 85 -0.55 -2.73 2.74
N ASN A 86 -0.13 -3.08 1.51
CA ASN A 86 -0.23 -2.21 0.35
C ASN A 86 -1.23 -2.68 -0.69
N ALA A 87 -1.58 -3.96 -0.74
CA ALA A 87 -2.52 -4.48 -1.75
C ALA A 87 -3.83 -3.68 -1.76
N GLY A 88 -4.22 -3.22 -2.95
CA GLY A 88 -5.43 -2.43 -3.11
C GLY A 88 -5.79 -2.24 -4.58
N ILE A 89 -7.02 -1.84 -4.81
CA ILE A 89 -7.57 -1.49 -6.12
C ILE A 89 -8.23 -0.12 -6.04
N GLY A 90 -8.25 0.59 -7.17
CA GLY A 90 -8.92 1.88 -7.31
C GLY A 90 -9.99 1.84 -8.39
N GLY A 91 -10.60 2.99 -8.61
CA GLY A 91 -11.57 3.21 -9.65
C GLY A 91 -12.93 3.69 -9.15
N PRO A 92 -13.81 4.06 -10.08
CA PRO A 92 -15.12 4.60 -9.75
C PRO A 92 -16.03 3.52 -9.16
N ASN A 93 -17.02 3.99 -8.39
CA ASN A 93 -18.13 3.22 -7.87
C ASN A 93 -19.41 4.06 -7.99
N GLY A 94 -20.42 3.53 -8.67
CA GLY A 94 -21.72 4.18 -8.77
C GLY A 94 -22.43 4.22 -7.41
N CYS A 95 -23.07 5.35 -7.12
CA CYS A 95 -23.98 5.55 -6.01
C CYS A 95 -25.03 6.56 -6.44
N ALA A 96 -24.90 7.84 -6.09
CA ALA A 96 -25.76 8.92 -6.61
C ALA A 96 -25.39 9.32 -8.06
N LEU A 97 -24.16 9.04 -8.49
CA LEU A 97 -23.72 9.24 -9.87
C LEU A 97 -23.73 7.90 -10.62
N PRO A 98 -24.04 7.91 -11.94
CA PRO A 98 -23.95 6.70 -12.75
C PRO A 98 -22.55 6.10 -12.73
N GLY A 99 -22.47 4.77 -12.62
CA GLY A 99 -21.20 4.05 -12.60
C GLY A 99 -21.38 2.58 -12.26
N PRO A 100 -20.29 1.78 -12.31
CA PRO A 100 -20.35 0.38 -11.93
C PRO A 100 -20.56 0.23 -10.43
N ASP A 101 -21.28 -0.79 -10.01
CA ASP A 101 -21.30 -1.21 -8.61
C ASP A 101 -20.07 -2.03 -8.32
N ARG A 102 -19.14 -1.45 -7.55
CA ARG A 102 -17.88 -2.06 -7.14
C ARG A 102 -17.60 -1.91 -5.65
N TRP A 103 -18.66 -1.61 -4.88
CA TRP A 103 -18.53 -1.40 -3.45
C TRP A 103 -17.85 -2.58 -2.77
N ASP A 104 -18.41 -3.76 -2.89
CA ASP A 104 -17.90 -4.96 -2.22
C ASP A 104 -16.48 -5.31 -2.68
N GLU A 105 -16.20 -5.23 -3.98
CA GLU A 105 -14.88 -5.53 -4.52
C GLU A 105 -13.80 -4.60 -3.92
N ILE A 106 -14.09 -3.29 -3.88
CA ILE A 106 -13.14 -2.28 -3.43
C ILE A 106 -12.95 -2.34 -1.91
N VAL A 107 -14.04 -2.37 -1.14
CA VAL A 107 -13.98 -2.41 0.32
C VAL A 107 -13.32 -3.70 0.79
N ARG A 108 -13.74 -4.83 0.24
CA ARG A 108 -13.18 -6.14 0.59
C ARG A 108 -11.69 -6.26 0.26
N THR A 109 -11.25 -5.68 -0.85
CA THR A 109 -9.82 -5.72 -1.20
C THR A 109 -9.02 -4.76 -0.32
N ASN A 110 -9.45 -3.50 -0.22
CA ASN A 110 -8.66 -2.44 0.39
C ASN A 110 -8.70 -2.47 1.92
N LEU A 111 -9.88 -2.63 2.51
CA LEU A 111 -10.08 -2.57 3.96
C LEU A 111 -9.96 -3.95 4.60
N ASP A 112 -10.81 -4.91 4.20
CA ASP A 112 -10.77 -6.25 4.78
C ASP A 112 -9.45 -6.95 4.47
N GLY A 113 -8.95 -6.84 3.22
CA GLY A 113 -7.67 -7.42 2.81
C GLY A 113 -6.48 -6.88 3.59
N THR A 114 -6.49 -5.59 3.94
CA THR A 114 -5.49 -4.99 4.84
C THR A 114 -5.60 -5.56 6.24
N PHE A 115 -6.81 -5.59 6.81
CA PHE A 115 -7.05 -6.17 8.13
C PHE A 115 -6.65 -7.64 8.19
N PHE A 116 -7.03 -8.45 7.20
CA PHE A 116 -6.64 -9.87 7.15
C PHE A 116 -5.13 -10.06 7.01
N THR A 117 -4.45 -9.18 6.27
CA THR A 117 -2.98 -9.21 6.16
C THR A 117 -2.33 -8.99 7.51
N ILE A 118 -2.76 -7.97 8.25
CA ILE A 118 -2.23 -7.66 9.58
C ILE A 118 -2.53 -8.80 10.55
N LEU A 119 -3.78 -9.25 10.61
CA LEU A 119 -4.21 -10.34 11.49
C LEU A 119 -3.40 -11.63 11.25
N ALA A 120 -3.15 -11.98 9.98
CA ALA A 120 -2.34 -13.14 9.63
C ALA A 120 -0.87 -12.99 10.02
N ALA A 121 -0.34 -11.75 10.00
CA ALA A 121 1.06 -11.48 10.30
C ALA A 121 1.35 -11.36 11.80
N LEU A 122 0.37 -10.98 12.64
CA LEU A 122 0.56 -10.74 14.08
C LEU A 122 1.23 -11.89 14.86
N PRO A 123 0.93 -13.18 14.60
CA PRO A 123 1.58 -14.31 15.28
C PRO A 123 3.07 -14.45 14.94
N HIS A 124 3.51 -13.89 13.82
CA HIS A 124 4.89 -13.95 13.32
C HIS A 124 5.65 -12.65 13.54
N LEU A 125 4.95 -11.55 13.85
CA LEU A 125 5.54 -10.22 14.01
C LEU A 125 6.21 -10.10 15.37
N GLN A 126 7.50 -9.74 15.35
CA GLN A 126 8.30 -9.58 16.55
C GLN A 126 7.88 -8.34 17.34
N ASP A 127 8.15 -8.34 18.65
CA ASP A 127 8.03 -7.13 19.47
C ASP A 127 9.01 -6.06 18.96
N GLY A 128 8.60 -4.81 19.02
CA GLY A 128 9.31 -3.73 18.37
C GLY A 128 9.13 -3.66 16.84
N GLY A 129 8.25 -4.49 16.27
CA GLY A 129 7.96 -4.54 14.84
C GLY A 129 7.30 -3.28 14.27
N ARG A 130 7.13 -3.25 12.97
CA ARG A 130 6.57 -2.12 12.22
C ARG A 130 5.44 -2.57 11.31
N ILE A 131 4.31 -1.89 11.36
CA ILE A 131 3.19 -2.06 10.42
C ILE A 131 3.00 -0.76 9.66
N VAL A 132 3.09 -0.81 8.33
CA VAL A 132 2.80 0.33 7.46
C VAL A 132 1.67 -0.01 6.52
N VAL A 133 0.62 0.81 6.54
CA VAL A 133 -0.57 0.67 5.69
C VAL A 133 -0.51 1.70 4.56
N VAL A 134 -0.69 1.27 3.32
CA VAL A 134 -0.79 2.19 2.18
C VAL A 134 -2.25 2.61 1.99
N SER A 135 -2.58 3.79 2.54
CA SER A 135 -3.87 4.43 2.34
C SER A 135 -3.88 5.27 1.05
N SER A 136 -4.30 6.51 1.09
CA SER A 136 -4.34 7.49 0.00
C SER A 136 -4.65 8.86 0.58
N VAL A 137 -4.36 9.94 -0.15
CA VAL A 137 -4.96 11.25 0.15
C VAL A 137 -6.49 11.19 0.14
N LEU A 138 -7.09 10.30 -0.66
CA LEU A 138 -8.54 10.04 -0.65
C LEU A 138 -9.03 9.26 0.59
N GLY A 139 -8.16 8.96 1.53
CA GLY A 139 -8.50 8.58 2.91
C GLY A 139 -8.72 9.78 3.84
N ARG A 140 -8.57 11.00 3.33
CA ARG A 140 -8.71 12.25 4.08
C ARG A 140 -9.76 13.20 3.51
N PHE A 141 -10.05 13.11 2.22
CA PHE A 141 -11.12 13.87 1.56
C PHE A 141 -11.84 13.01 0.52
N GLY A 142 -12.99 13.49 0.07
CA GLY A 142 -13.84 12.78 -0.89
C GLY A 142 -13.67 13.28 -2.32
N VAL A 143 -13.93 12.38 -3.28
CA VAL A 143 -14.03 12.70 -4.71
C VAL A 143 -15.33 12.10 -5.23
N PRO A 144 -16.15 12.84 -5.98
CA PRO A 144 -17.37 12.32 -6.57
C PRO A 144 -17.11 11.07 -7.43
N GLY A 145 -17.97 10.06 -7.30
CA GLY A 145 -17.85 8.80 -8.04
C GLY A 145 -16.82 7.80 -7.48
N TYR A 146 -16.20 8.09 -6.31
CA TYR A 146 -15.20 7.21 -5.67
C TYR A 146 -15.62 6.81 -4.24
N THR A 147 -16.93 6.65 -4.00
CA THR A 147 -17.49 6.40 -2.66
C THR A 147 -16.83 5.20 -1.97
N ALA A 148 -16.77 4.03 -2.61
CA ALA A 148 -16.17 2.83 -2.05
C ALA A 148 -14.67 3.00 -1.79
N TYR A 149 -13.94 3.62 -2.72
CA TYR A 149 -12.50 3.86 -2.56
C TYR A 149 -12.22 4.83 -1.40
N CYS A 150 -12.92 5.98 -1.36
CA CYS A 150 -12.78 6.94 -0.26
C CYS A 150 -13.14 6.29 1.08
N ALA A 151 -14.28 5.59 1.17
CA ALA A 151 -14.69 4.89 2.39
C ALA A 151 -13.64 3.88 2.85
N SER A 152 -13.14 3.04 1.93
CA SER A 152 -12.10 2.06 2.26
C SER A 152 -10.82 2.72 2.78
N LYS A 153 -10.37 3.82 2.15
CA LYS A 153 -9.12 4.51 2.52
C LYS A 153 -9.26 5.33 3.81
N HIS A 154 -10.44 5.89 4.11
CA HIS A 154 -10.74 6.49 5.42
C HIS A 154 -10.78 5.42 6.52
N GLY A 155 -11.43 4.27 6.26
CA GLY A 155 -11.45 3.14 7.18
C GLY A 155 -10.07 2.65 7.57
N LEU A 156 -9.10 2.65 6.63
CA LEU A 156 -7.70 2.30 6.93
C LEU A 156 -7.06 3.26 7.93
N ILE A 157 -7.37 4.55 7.89
CA ILE A 157 -6.83 5.52 8.86
C ILE A 157 -7.39 5.24 10.26
N GLY A 158 -8.69 4.91 10.36
CA GLY A 158 -9.30 4.48 11.62
C GLY A 158 -8.67 3.20 12.15
N LEU A 159 -8.50 2.19 11.29
CA LEU A 159 -7.84 0.92 11.62
C LEU A 159 -6.42 1.13 12.16
N VAL A 160 -5.63 1.97 11.52
CA VAL A 160 -4.26 2.31 11.94
C VAL A 160 -4.23 2.91 13.33
N LYS A 161 -5.14 3.84 13.64
CA LYS A 161 -5.22 4.47 14.97
C LYS A 161 -5.56 3.47 16.08
N ALA A 162 -6.53 2.59 15.83
CA ALA A 162 -6.93 1.56 16.80
C ALA A 162 -5.79 0.56 17.05
N LEU A 163 -5.21 0.00 15.97
CA LEU A 163 -4.12 -0.96 16.08
C LEU A 163 -2.84 -0.37 16.70
N ALA A 164 -2.59 0.93 16.50
CA ALA A 164 -1.47 1.61 17.15
C ALA A 164 -1.57 1.55 18.67
N LEU A 165 -2.76 1.71 19.22
CA LEU A 165 -3.01 1.62 20.67
C LEU A 165 -2.96 0.17 21.16
N GLU A 166 -3.55 -0.77 20.43
CA GLU A 166 -3.59 -2.19 20.78
C GLU A 166 -2.19 -2.81 20.80
N LEU A 167 -1.29 -2.38 19.90
CA LEU A 167 0.02 -2.99 19.69
C LEU A 167 1.16 -2.21 20.38
N ALA A 168 0.89 -1.03 20.95
CA ALA A 168 1.86 -0.24 21.68
C ALA A 168 2.54 -1.00 22.84
N PRO A 169 1.83 -1.87 23.62
CA PRO A 169 2.47 -2.66 24.69
C PRO A 169 3.55 -3.63 24.18
N ARG A 170 3.50 -4.01 22.89
CA ARG A 170 4.52 -4.82 22.22
C ARG A 170 5.62 -3.97 21.58
N GLY A 171 5.63 -2.66 21.74
CA GLY A 171 6.55 -1.75 21.06
C GLY A 171 6.36 -1.68 19.54
N ILE A 172 5.26 -2.23 19.01
CA ILE A 172 4.96 -2.23 17.58
C ILE A 172 4.35 -0.89 17.18
N THR A 173 4.92 -0.23 16.17
CA THR A 173 4.31 0.98 15.62
C THR A 173 3.43 0.66 14.41
N VAL A 174 2.30 1.34 14.28
CA VAL A 174 1.35 1.20 13.18
C VAL A 174 1.08 2.57 12.57
N ASN A 175 1.47 2.75 11.30
CA ASN A 175 1.29 4.03 10.60
C ASN A 175 0.72 3.83 9.19
N ALA A 176 0.10 4.87 8.64
CA ALA A 176 -0.33 4.92 7.26
C ALA A 176 0.52 5.90 6.45
N VAL A 177 0.82 5.53 5.21
CA VAL A 177 1.24 6.47 4.17
C VAL A 177 0.04 6.77 3.29
N CYS A 178 -0.17 8.06 2.98
CA CYS A 178 -1.28 8.55 2.16
C CYS A 178 -0.72 9.17 0.86
N PRO A 179 -0.46 8.35 -0.18
CA PRO A 179 0.06 8.86 -1.44
C PRO A 179 -0.96 9.73 -2.18
N GLY A 180 -0.45 10.73 -2.92
CA GLY A 180 -1.16 11.42 -3.99
C GLY A 180 -1.05 10.68 -5.32
N TRP A 181 -0.86 11.42 -6.43
CA TRP A 181 -0.63 10.84 -7.74
C TRP A 181 0.77 10.20 -7.82
N VAL A 182 0.81 8.88 -7.96
CA VAL A 182 2.04 8.08 -8.14
C VAL A 182 2.03 7.45 -9.52
N ASP A 183 3.16 7.46 -10.22
CA ASP A 183 3.31 6.93 -11.58
C ASP A 183 3.14 5.40 -11.59
N THR A 184 1.92 4.97 -11.83
CA THR A 184 1.46 3.59 -11.81
C THR A 184 0.35 3.38 -12.83
N ASP A 185 0.09 2.13 -13.21
CA ASP A 185 -1.03 1.78 -14.08
C ASP A 185 -2.39 2.23 -13.49
N MET A 186 -2.53 2.16 -12.17
CA MET A 186 -3.75 2.63 -11.48
C MET A 186 -3.96 4.14 -11.68
N ALA A 187 -2.91 4.94 -11.57
CA ALA A 187 -3.00 6.39 -11.78
C ALA A 187 -3.28 6.72 -13.24
N LYS A 188 -2.63 5.99 -14.18
CA LYS A 188 -2.89 6.14 -15.61
C LYS A 188 -4.36 5.84 -15.95
N ALA A 189 -4.89 4.72 -15.46
CA ALA A 189 -6.30 4.38 -15.63
C ALA A 189 -7.25 5.43 -15.02
N GLY A 190 -6.93 5.99 -13.86
CA GLY A 190 -7.68 7.09 -13.24
C GLY A 190 -7.69 8.35 -14.11
N MET A 191 -6.55 8.70 -14.70
CA MET A 191 -6.45 9.86 -15.62
C MET A 191 -7.19 9.61 -16.96
N GLU A 192 -7.20 8.38 -17.47
CA GLU A 192 -7.99 8.00 -18.64
C GLU A 192 -9.49 8.14 -18.37
N LEU A 193 -9.96 7.73 -17.20
CA LEU A 193 -11.34 7.93 -16.77
C LEU A 193 -11.69 9.41 -16.63
N LEU A 194 -10.80 10.20 -16.04
CA LEU A 194 -10.96 11.66 -15.95
C LEU A 194 -11.07 12.29 -17.34
N ALA A 195 -10.22 11.89 -18.28
CA ALA A 195 -10.24 12.37 -19.67
C ALA A 195 -11.58 12.07 -20.35
N LYS A 196 -12.07 10.83 -20.20
CA LYS A 196 -13.40 10.42 -20.75
C LYS A 196 -14.54 11.19 -20.11
N GLY A 197 -14.57 11.29 -18.79
CA GLY A 197 -15.65 11.99 -18.05
C GLY A 197 -15.72 13.49 -18.33
N THR A 198 -14.57 14.13 -18.59
CA THR A 198 -14.47 15.57 -18.89
C THR A 198 -14.40 15.87 -20.40
N LYS A 199 -14.47 14.85 -21.26
CA LYS A 199 -14.40 14.97 -22.73
C LYS A 199 -13.18 15.75 -23.21
N VAL A 200 -12.01 15.52 -22.60
CA VAL A 200 -10.74 16.14 -23.00
C VAL A 200 -9.71 15.06 -23.37
N SER A 201 -8.61 15.45 -24.02
CA SER A 201 -7.51 14.52 -24.29
C SER A 201 -6.84 14.05 -22.99
N PHE A 202 -6.25 12.86 -23.00
CA PHE A 202 -5.46 12.33 -21.88
C PHE A 202 -4.40 13.32 -21.40
N ARG A 203 -3.69 13.97 -22.33
CA ARG A 203 -2.68 14.99 -22.03
C ARG A 203 -3.28 16.16 -21.24
N LYS A 204 -4.46 16.64 -21.61
CA LYS A 204 -5.15 17.75 -20.91
C LYS A 204 -5.67 17.31 -19.55
N ALA A 205 -6.23 16.10 -19.43
CA ALA A 205 -6.65 15.53 -18.13
C ALA A 205 -5.46 15.38 -17.18
N ARG A 206 -4.34 14.83 -17.66
CA ARG A 206 -3.09 14.70 -16.90
C ARG A 206 -2.56 16.08 -16.44
N SER A 207 -2.52 17.05 -17.32
CA SER A 207 -2.09 18.42 -17.00
C SER A 207 -2.96 19.03 -15.90
N ARG A 208 -4.29 18.89 -15.98
CA ARG A 208 -5.23 19.37 -14.95
C ARG A 208 -5.03 18.67 -13.62
N ALA A 209 -4.87 17.34 -13.62
CA ALA A 209 -4.63 16.57 -12.39
C ALA A 209 -3.32 17.00 -11.71
N LEU A 210 -2.28 17.28 -12.48
CA LEU A 210 -0.98 17.69 -11.95
C LEU A 210 -0.92 19.17 -11.58
N ALA A 211 -1.75 20.04 -12.14
CA ALA A 211 -1.85 21.43 -11.75
C ALA A 211 -2.27 21.62 -10.26
N ALA A 212 -2.98 20.63 -9.70
CA ALA A 212 -3.33 20.60 -8.28
C ALA A 212 -2.21 20.04 -7.38
N VAL A 213 -1.08 19.64 -7.96
CA VAL A 213 0.08 19.11 -7.21
C VAL A 213 1.19 20.16 -7.19
N PRO A 214 1.49 20.82 -6.06
CA PRO A 214 2.47 21.91 -5.99
C PRO A 214 3.84 21.59 -6.57
N ILE A 215 4.36 20.36 -6.39
CA ILE A 215 5.64 19.95 -7.00
C ILE A 215 5.55 19.68 -8.51
N GLY A 216 4.37 19.83 -9.15
CA GLY A 216 4.14 19.79 -10.60
C GLY A 216 4.33 18.45 -11.30
N ARG A 217 4.49 17.35 -10.56
CA ARG A 217 4.72 16.01 -11.13
C ARG A 217 4.04 14.89 -10.35
N MET A 218 3.93 13.74 -10.99
CA MET A 218 3.64 12.49 -10.26
C MET A 218 4.85 12.09 -9.41
N LEU A 219 4.57 11.44 -8.30
CA LEU A 219 5.61 10.78 -7.50
C LEU A 219 6.04 9.47 -8.17
N ARG A 220 7.28 9.08 -7.95
CA ARG A 220 7.72 7.74 -8.33
C ARG A 220 7.34 6.72 -7.23
N PRO A 221 7.05 5.45 -7.58
CA PRO A 221 6.80 4.40 -6.61
C PRO A 221 7.88 4.28 -5.52
N ASP A 222 9.14 4.49 -5.89
CA ASP A 222 10.28 4.38 -4.97
C ASP A 222 10.32 5.53 -3.95
N GLU A 223 9.75 6.70 -4.26
CA GLU A 223 9.61 7.79 -3.28
C GLU A 223 8.66 7.38 -2.14
N ILE A 224 7.58 6.67 -2.48
CA ILE A 224 6.70 6.08 -1.45
C ILE A 224 7.43 4.98 -0.68
N GLY A 225 8.25 4.18 -1.39
CA GLY A 225 9.13 3.18 -0.77
C GLY A 225 10.07 3.79 0.27
N ALA A 226 10.67 4.94 -0.02
CA ALA A 226 11.56 5.64 0.92
C ALA A 226 10.82 6.11 2.19
N SER A 227 9.57 6.58 2.08
CA SER A 227 8.77 6.91 3.26
C SER A 227 8.43 5.68 4.10
N VAL A 228 8.13 4.56 3.45
CA VAL A 228 7.89 3.28 4.15
C VAL A 228 9.16 2.82 4.84
N GLU A 229 10.30 2.87 4.17
CA GLU A 229 11.61 2.51 4.73
C GLU A 229 11.92 3.35 5.98
N TRP A 230 11.75 4.67 5.89
CA TRP A 230 11.95 5.56 7.03
C TRP A 230 11.02 5.23 8.20
N LEU A 231 9.72 5.01 7.96
CA LEU A 231 8.76 4.60 9.00
C LEU A 231 9.13 3.27 9.67
N CYS A 232 9.86 2.41 8.95
CA CYS A 232 10.35 1.14 9.49
C CYS A 232 11.71 1.27 10.20
N SER A 233 12.35 2.44 10.13
CA SER A 233 13.65 2.68 10.75
C SER A 233 13.53 2.95 12.25
N PRO A 234 14.62 2.82 13.02
CA PRO A 234 14.67 3.22 14.42
C PRO A 234 14.35 4.71 14.64
N ALA A 235 14.69 5.58 13.66
CA ALA A 235 14.43 7.02 13.73
C ALA A 235 12.94 7.38 13.82
N ALA A 236 12.06 6.52 13.29
CA ALA A 236 10.62 6.68 13.40
C ALA A 236 9.99 5.91 14.58
N GLY A 237 10.80 5.40 15.52
CA GLY A 237 10.34 4.55 16.62
C GLY A 237 9.32 5.20 17.56
N GLY A 238 9.30 6.53 17.65
CA GLY A 238 8.30 7.29 18.41
C GLY A 238 7.01 7.63 17.64
N MET A 239 6.89 7.20 16.37
CA MET A 239 5.72 7.50 15.53
C MET A 239 4.80 6.29 15.45
N THR A 240 3.58 6.43 15.98
CA THR A 240 2.52 5.44 15.83
C THR A 240 1.15 6.12 15.69
N GLY A 241 0.21 5.48 15.03
CA GLY A 241 -1.15 5.99 14.80
C GLY A 241 -1.23 7.12 13.76
N GLN A 242 -0.13 7.43 13.05
CA GLN A 242 -0.08 8.55 12.13
C GLN A 242 -0.51 8.16 10.72
N ALA A 243 -1.09 9.14 10.01
CA ALA A 243 -1.40 9.02 8.60
C ALA A 243 -0.65 10.13 7.85
N ILE A 244 0.44 9.78 7.17
CA ILE A 244 1.40 10.73 6.61
C ILE A 244 1.09 10.97 5.14
N SER A 245 0.79 12.22 4.78
CA SER A 245 0.57 12.61 3.38
C SER A 245 1.89 12.67 2.62
N HIS A 246 2.03 11.82 1.60
CA HIS A 246 3.12 11.86 0.63
C HIS A 246 2.54 12.13 -0.76
N CYS A 247 2.26 13.41 -1.03
CA CYS A 247 1.40 13.79 -2.15
C CYS A 247 1.92 14.98 -2.97
N GLY A 248 3.15 15.41 -2.75
CA GLY A 248 3.72 16.56 -3.45
C GLY A 248 3.05 17.88 -3.12
N GLY A 249 2.47 17.99 -1.91
CA GLY A 249 1.78 19.19 -1.44
C GLY A 249 0.30 19.29 -1.86
N ALA A 250 -0.26 18.28 -2.56
CA ALA A 250 -1.66 18.32 -2.98
C ALA A 250 -2.66 18.37 -1.80
N VAL A 251 -2.23 17.93 -0.63
CA VAL A 251 -3.03 17.92 0.61
C VAL A 251 -2.11 18.26 1.78
N MET A 252 -2.52 19.22 2.63
CA MET A 252 -1.73 19.73 3.76
C MET A 252 -2.56 19.71 5.05
N TRP A 253 -2.55 18.57 5.79
CA TRP A 253 -3.07 18.42 7.15
C TRP A 253 -2.51 17.15 7.82
#